data_dc5df5803109785706b7c1c63f945c5c
#
_entry.id   dc5df5803109785706b7c1c63f945c5c
#
_cell.length_a   1.000
_cell.length_b   1.000
_cell.length_c   1.000
_cell.angle_alpha   90.00
_cell.angle_beta   90.00
_cell.angle_gamma   90.00
#
_symmetry.space_group_name_H-M   'P 1'
#
loop_
_entity.id
_entity.type
_entity.pdbx_description
1 polymer ?
#
loop_
_entity_poly.entity_id
_entity_poly.type
_entity_poly.pdbx_seq_one_letter_code
_entity_poly.pdbx_strand_id
1 'polypeptide(L)'
;MRRLFMSKIHRPPLSLARLRRFMAKPGREEKIAVCVGRVTDDARLFNVPKLTLCALHVTKRARARILKAGGEIITFDQLALRAPTGKNTVLIQGPRKQREAVRHFGAPGVPGSHAKPYVRSKGRKFERARGRR
;
A
#
# COMPACT_ATOMS: atom_id res chain seq x y z
N MET A 1 7.95 15.25 -5.10
CA MET A 1 8.81 15.94 -4.11
C MET A 1 8.19 15.93 -2.70
N ARG A 2 7.09 16.62 -2.43
CA ARG A 2 6.52 16.74 -1.05
C ARG A 2 6.41 15.40 -0.28
N ARG A 3 5.94 14.32 -0.89
CA ARG A 3 5.78 13.01 -0.22
C ARG A 3 7.08 12.33 0.16
N LEU A 4 8.19 12.65 -0.46
CA LEU A 4 9.51 12.11 -0.09
C LEU A 4 9.97 12.59 1.29
N PHE A 5 9.53 13.78 1.70
CA PHE A 5 9.87 14.40 2.98
C PHE A 5 8.84 14.16 4.10
N MET A 6 7.73 13.49 3.78
CA MET A 6 6.72 13.15 4.78
C MET A 6 7.17 12.01 5.69
N SER A 7 6.56 11.90 6.86
CA SER A 7 6.85 10.84 7.81
C SER A 7 6.42 9.46 7.28
N LYS A 8 6.96 8.40 7.89
CA LYS A 8 6.70 7.00 7.51
C LYS A 8 5.22 6.61 7.55
N ILE A 9 4.42 7.23 8.43
CA ILE A 9 2.97 6.97 8.51
C ILE A 9 2.22 7.37 7.23
N HIS A 10 2.76 8.29 6.45
CA HIS A 10 2.21 8.70 5.15
C HIS A 10 2.73 7.88 3.97
N ARG A 11 3.59 6.89 4.25
CA ARG A 11 4.16 5.98 3.25
C ARG A 11 3.80 4.51 3.52
N PRO A 12 2.49 4.19 3.65
CA PRO A 12 2.06 2.82 3.90
C PRO A 12 2.44 1.90 2.72
N PRO A 13 2.71 0.61 2.98
CA PRO A 13 3.04 -0.33 1.93
C PRO A 13 1.87 -0.51 0.95
N LEU A 14 2.21 -0.69 -0.33
CA LEU A 14 1.27 -0.91 -1.42
C LEU A 14 1.44 -2.32 -1.96
N SER A 15 0.38 -3.13 -1.98
CA SER A 15 0.43 -4.46 -2.59
C SER A 15 0.25 -4.41 -4.11
N LEU A 16 0.80 -5.40 -4.84
CA LEU A 16 0.63 -5.52 -6.28
C LEU A 16 -0.84 -5.61 -6.71
N ALA A 17 -1.69 -6.27 -5.93
CA ALA A 17 -3.13 -6.35 -6.22
C ALA A 17 -3.79 -4.96 -6.19
N ARG A 18 -3.42 -4.12 -5.23
CA ARG A 18 -3.91 -2.75 -5.15
C ARG A 18 -3.34 -1.88 -6.27
N LEU A 19 -2.06 -2.04 -6.57
CA LEU A 19 -1.39 -1.37 -7.69
C LEU A 19 -2.12 -1.67 -9.01
N ARG A 20 -2.36 -2.94 -9.32
CA ARG A 20 -3.15 -3.37 -10.47
C ARG A 20 -4.51 -2.68 -10.53
N ARG A 21 -5.26 -2.69 -9.43
CA ARG A 21 -6.59 -2.07 -9.36
C ARG A 21 -6.57 -0.57 -9.73
N PHE A 22 -5.54 0.15 -9.31
CA PHE A 22 -5.41 1.57 -9.63
C PHE A 22 -4.96 1.83 -11.07
N MET A 23 -4.11 0.97 -11.61
CA MET A 23 -3.60 1.12 -12.98
C MET A 23 -4.56 0.59 -14.04
N ALA A 24 -5.44 -0.36 -13.70
CA ALA A 24 -6.46 -0.90 -14.61
C ALA A 24 -7.60 0.09 -14.92
N LYS A 25 -7.61 1.28 -14.36
CA LYS A 25 -8.60 2.29 -14.69
C LYS A 25 -8.34 2.87 -16.09
N PRO A 26 -9.39 3.17 -16.86
CA PRO A 26 -9.23 3.68 -18.23
C PRO A 26 -8.34 4.93 -18.26
N GLY A 27 -7.50 5.03 -19.28
CA GLY A 27 -6.55 6.13 -19.47
C GLY A 27 -5.33 6.11 -18.55
N ARG A 28 -5.02 4.95 -17.93
CA ARG A 28 -3.83 4.80 -17.06
C ARG A 28 -2.87 3.69 -17.51
N GLU A 29 -3.18 2.97 -18.55
CA GLU A 29 -2.45 1.78 -18.98
C GLU A 29 -0.99 2.07 -19.32
N GLU A 30 -0.72 3.20 -19.97
CA GLU A 30 0.63 3.63 -20.37
C GLU A 30 1.31 4.57 -19.35
N LYS A 31 0.63 4.93 -18.27
CA LYS A 31 1.16 5.88 -17.29
C LYS A 31 2.11 5.21 -16.31
N ILE A 32 3.08 5.97 -15.84
CA ILE A 32 4.03 5.53 -14.83
C ILE A 32 3.34 5.53 -13.46
N ALA A 33 3.28 4.38 -12.81
CA ALA A 33 2.81 4.26 -11.43
C ALA A 33 3.88 4.76 -10.47
N VAL A 34 3.60 5.78 -9.69
CA VAL A 34 4.54 6.35 -8.72
C VAL A 34 4.08 6.06 -7.31
N CYS A 35 4.90 5.38 -6.53
CA CYS A 35 4.63 5.04 -5.13
C CYS A 35 5.78 5.50 -4.24
N VAL A 36 5.53 6.52 -3.42
CA VAL A 36 6.51 6.95 -2.40
C VAL A 36 6.37 6.03 -1.19
N GLY A 37 6.99 4.86 -1.25
CA GLY A 37 6.90 3.85 -0.22
C GLY A 37 7.41 2.49 -0.69
N ARG A 38 7.01 1.46 0.04
CA ARG A 38 7.35 0.07 -0.26
C ARG A 38 6.24 -0.58 -1.09
N VAL A 39 6.62 -1.26 -2.15
CA VAL A 39 5.72 -2.13 -2.92
C VAL A 39 5.99 -3.59 -2.53
N THR A 40 4.92 -4.30 -2.16
CA THR A 40 4.96 -5.69 -1.71
C THR A 40 4.23 -6.60 -2.69
N ASP A 41 4.63 -7.86 -2.71
CA ASP A 41 3.88 -8.88 -3.45
C ASP A 41 2.51 -9.17 -2.80
N ASP A 42 1.60 -9.71 -3.61
CA ASP A 42 0.29 -10.20 -3.15
C ASP A 42 0.03 -11.56 -3.81
N ALA A 43 0.04 -12.63 -2.99
CA ALA A 43 -0.15 -14.00 -3.48
C ALA A 43 -1.53 -14.24 -4.12
N ARG A 44 -2.53 -13.43 -3.76
CA ARG A 44 -3.89 -13.50 -4.34
C ARG A 44 -3.96 -12.99 -5.78
N LEU A 45 -2.96 -12.23 -6.20
CA LEU A 45 -2.86 -11.73 -7.57
C LEU A 45 -2.18 -12.79 -8.43
N PHE A 46 -2.90 -13.45 -9.33
CA PHE A 46 -2.32 -14.43 -10.23
C PHE A 46 -1.52 -13.77 -11.36
N ASN A 47 -2.14 -12.91 -12.13
CA ASN A 47 -1.51 -12.23 -13.26
C ASN A 47 -1.16 -10.78 -12.92
N VAL A 48 0.11 -10.41 -13.08
CA VAL A 48 0.60 -9.03 -12.99
C VAL A 48 0.58 -8.44 -14.40
N PRO A 49 -0.09 -7.31 -14.64
CA PRO A 49 -0.05 -6.66 -15.94
C PRO A 49 1.33 -6.03 -16.19
N LYS A 50 1.67 -5.83 -17.45
CA LYS A 50 2.83 -5.02 -17.83
C LYS A 50 2.61 -3.59 -17.33
N LEU A 51 3.52 -3.07 -16.54
CA LEU A 51 3.45 -1.71 -16.01
C LEU A 51 4.86 -1.14 -15.72
N THR A 52 4.95 0.18 -15.78
CA THR A 52 6.17 0.90 -15.33
C THR A 52 5.92 1.43 -13.93
N LEU A 53 6.78 1.05 -12.99
CA LEU A 53 6.67 1.38 -11.57
C LEU A 53 7.87 2.18 -11.09
N CYS A 54 7.61 3.33 -10.48
CA CYS A 54 8.59 4.07 -9.68
C CYS A 54 8.27 3.90 -8.19
N ALA A 55 9.21 3.39 -7.40
CA ALA A 55 9.02 3.19 -5.96
C ALA A 55 10.34 3.34 -5.19
N LEU A 56 10.25 3.70 -3.90
CA LEU A 56 11.42 3.74 -3.01
C LEU A 56 11.99 2.34 -2.74
N HIS A 57 11.13 1.36 -2.59
CA HIS A 57 11.54 -0.02 -2.34
C HIS A 57 10.54 -1.00 -2.95
N VAL A 58 11.05 -2.03 -3.61
CA VAL A 58 10.23 -3.14 -4.13
C VAL A 58 10.77 -4.44 -3.57
N THR A 59 9.91 -5.29 -3.00
CA THR A 59 10.32 -6.57 -2.46
C THR A 59 10.83 -7.51 -3.56
N LYS A 60 11.72 -8.45 -3.23
CA LYS A 60 12.31 -9.38 -4.20
C LYS A 60 11.27 -10.12 -5.04
N ARG A 61 10.22 -10.65 -4.39
CA ARG A 61 9.12 -11.35 -5.09
C ARG A 61 8.32 -10.43 -6.01
N ALA A 62 7.97 -9.22 -5.53
CA ALA A 62 7.26 -8.24 -6.35
C ALA A 62 8.08 -7.82 -7.57
N ARG A 63 9.38 -7.56 -7.39
CA ARG A 63 10.32 -7.23 -8.47
C ARG A 63 10.34 -8.34 -9.53
N ALA A 64 10.56 -9.59 -9.11
CA ALA A 64 10.60 -10.73 -10.02
C ALA A 64 9.31 -10.87 -10.85
N ARG A 65 8.15 -10.68 -10.22
CA ARG A 65 6.85 -10.79 -10.89
C ARG A 65 6.59 -9.65 -11.88
N ILE A 66 6.98 -8.42 -11.55
CA ILE A 66 6.85 -7.26 -12.45
C ILE A 66 7.74 -7.45 -13.68
N LEU A 67 9.00 -7.83 -13.47
CA LEU A 67 9.94 -8.06 -14.57
C LEU A 67 9.51 -9.24 -15.45
N LYS A 68 9.04 -10.35 -14.86
CA LYS A 68 8.48 -11.49 -15.62
C LYS A 68 7.28 -11.09 -16.48
N ALA A 69 6.49 -10.12 -16.03
CA ALA A 69 5.36 -9.59 -16.80
C ALA A 69 5.77 -8.59 -17.90
N GLY A 70 7.09 -8.39 -18.13
CA GLY A 70 7.58 -7.40 -19.08
C GLY A 70 7.47 -5.96 -18.61
N GLY A 71 7.23 -5.74 -17.30
CA GLY A 71 7.19 -4.41 -16.70
C GLY A 71 8.58 -3.85 -16.39
N GLU A 72 8.64 -2.58 -16.10
CA GLU A 72 9.87 -1.84 -15.77
C GLU A 72 9.78 -1.27 -14.34
N ILE A 73 10.92 -1.25 -13.65
CA ILE A 73 11.02 -0.63 -12.32
C ILE A 73 12.10 0.45 -12.40
N ILE A 74 11.71 1.69 -12.18
CA ILE A 74 12.55 2.87 -12.24
C ILE A 74 12.74 3.51 -10.86
N THR A 75 13.84 4.22 -10.69
CA THR A 75 14.15 5.01 -9.50
C THR A 75 13.57 6.43 -9.61
N PHE A 76 13.60 7.22 -8.52
CA PHE A 76 13.06 8.58 -8.55
C PHE A 76 13.91 9.55 -9.35
N ASP A 77 15.21 9.35 -9.42
CA ASP A 77 16.12 10.09 -10.30
C ASP A 77 15.81 9.82 -11.78
N GLN A 78 15.62 8.56 -12.16
CA GLN A 78 15.16 8.19 -13.51
C GLN A 78 13.77 8.76 -13.82
N LEU A 79 12.86 8.78 -12.84
CA LEU A 79 11.56 9.43 -13.00
C LEU A 79 11.69 10.93 -13.24
N ALA A 80 12.59 11.61 -12.53
CA ALA A 80 12.83 13.04 -12.71
C ALA A 80 13.32 13.39 -14.12
N LEU A 81 14.12 12.51 -14.71
CA LEU A 81 14.58 12.67 -16.11
C LEU A 81 13.44 12.40 -17.11
N ARG A 82 12.62 11.35 -16.89
CA ARG A 82 11.54 10.98 -17.81
C ARG A 82 10.31 11.91 -17.72
N ALA A 83 9.97 12.35 -16.52
CA ALA A 83 8.78 13.13 -16.25
C ALA A 83 9.03 14.22 -15.19
N PRO A 84 9.80 15.26 -15.52
CA PRO A 84 10.18 16.31 -14.56
C PRO A 84 8.97 17.08 -14.00
N THR A 85 7.92 17.25 -14.79
CA THR A 85 6.67 17.92 -14.38
C THR A 85 5.64 16.95 -13.80
N GLY A 86 5.90 15.63 -13.85
CA GLY A 86 4.96 14.60 -13.45
C GLY A 86 3.86 14.28 -14.49
N LYS A 87 3.98 14.76 -15.71
CA LYS A 87 3.07 14.41 -16.81
C LYS A 87 3.13 12.90 -17.06
N ASN A 88 2.00 12.28 -17.37
CA ASN A 88 1.86 10.83 -17.58
C ASN A 88 2.27 9.98 -16.37
N THR A 89 2.13 10.50 -15.16
CA THR A 89 2.34 9.75 -13.92
C THR A 89 1.04 9.60 -13.14
N VAL A 90 0.92 8.50 -12.39
CA VAL A 90 -0.17 8.25 -11.43
C VAL A 90 0.43 8.06 -10.06
N LEU A 91 0.20 9.02 -9.17
CA LEU A 91 0.67 8.94 -7.81
C LEU A 91 -0.27 8.07 -6.97
N ILE A 92 0.24 6.94 -6.48
CA ILE A 92 -0.53 5.92 -5.76
C ILE A 92 0.01 5.79 -4.34
N GLN A 93 -0.89 5.53 -3.40
CA GLN A 93 -0.56 5.32 -2.00
C GLN A 93 -1.23 4.05 -1.47
N GLY A 94 -0.58 3.38 -0.55
CA GLY A 94 -1.16 2.28 0.22
C GLY A 94 -2.24 2.75 1.22
N PRO A 95 -2.94 1.83 1.87
CA PRO A 95 -4.03 2.13 2.79
C PRO A 95 -3.51 2.68 4.12
N ARG A 96 -3.79 3.92 4.43
CA ARG A 96 -3.40 4.56 5.70
C ARG A 96 -4.08 3.95 6.93
N LYS A 97 -5.35 3.56 6.78
CA LYS A 97 -6.16 3.04 7.90
C LYS A 97 -5.84 1.60 8.31
N GLN A 98 -5.01 0.88 7.54
CA GLN A 98 -4.61 -0.49 7.90
C GLN A 98 -3.48 -0.56 8.95
N ARG A 99 -2.92 0.56 9.33
CA ARG A 99 -1.92 0.63 10.39
C ARG A 99 -2.53 0.18 11.72
N GLU A 100 -1.79 -0.64 12.49
CA GLU A 100 -2.28 -1.21 13.75
C GLU A 100 -2.76 -0.13 14.74
N ALA A 101 -2.05 0.99 14.86
CA ALA A 101 -2.46 2.09 15.73
C ALA A 101 -3.86 2.65 15.38
N VAL A 102 -4.20 2.72 14.11
CA VAL A 102 -5.50 3.24 13.64
C VAL A 102 -6.66 2.33 14.05
N ARG A 103 -6.42 1.03 14.17
CA ARG A 103 -7.44 0.07 14.63
C ARG A 103 -7.86 0.31 16.08
N HIS A 104 -6.97 0.89 16.88
CA HIS A 104 -7.23 1.22 18.30
C HIS A 104 -7.85 2.60 18.50
N PHE A 105 -7.98 3.42 17.45
CA PHE A 105 -8.59 4.74 17.56
C PHE A 105 -10.09 4.64 17.81
N GLY A 106 -10.57 5.47 18.68
CA GLY A 106 -11.95 5.47 19.14
C GLY A 106 -12.10 4.84 20.52
N ALA A 107 -13.34 4.71 21.00
CA ALA A 107 -13.66 4.13 22.27
C ALA A 107 -14.07 2.66 22.09
N PRO A 108 -13.29 1.67 22.58
CA PRO A 108 -13.72 0.28 22.57
C PRO A 108 -14.86 0.05 23.57
N GLY A 109 -15.76 -0.88 23.26
CA GLY A 109 -16.82 -1.31 24.18
C GLY A 109 -18.10 -0.48 24.17
N VAL A 110 -18.17 0.64 23.45
CA VAL A 110 -19.42 1.36 23.24
C VAL A 110 -20.23 0.72 22.09
N PRO A 111 -21.58 0.77 22.12
CA PRO A 111 -22.40 0.24 21.05
C PRO A 111 -22.01 0.83 19.67
N GLY A 112 -21.88 -0.05 18.66
CA GLY A 112 -21.50 0.36 17.30
C GLY A 112 -20.01 0.64 17.08
N SER A 113 -19.17 0.56 18.11
CA SER A 113 -17.72 0.71 17.98
C SER A 113 -17.05 -0.61 17.59
N HIS A 114 -16.14 -0.54 16.62
CA HIS A 114 -15.28 -1.66 16.23
C HIS A 114 -13.81 -1.40 16.58
N ALA A 115 -13.54 -0.46 17.47
CA ALA A 115 -12.20 -0.16 17.94
C ALA A 115 -11.60 -1.35 18.67
N LYS A 116 -10.34 -1.68 18.34
CA LYS A 116 -9.62 -2.77 18.98
C LYS A 116 -9.14 -2.33 20.37
N PRO A 117 -9.52 -3.00 21.46
CA PRO A 117 -9.04 -2.64 22.79
C PRO A 117 -7.56 -2.96 22.97
N TYR A 118 -6.88 -2.18 23.81
CA TYR A 118 -5.54 -2.51 24.29
C TYR A 118 -5.66 -3.52 25.44
N VAL A 119 -5.27 -4.77 25.17
CA VAL A 119 -5.28 -5.84 26.17
C VAL A 119 -3.85 -6.25 26.54
N ARG A 120 -3.56 -6.41 27.84
CA ARG A 120 -2.24 -6.81 28.33
C ARG A 120 -1.96 -8.29 28.10
N SER A 121 -2.97 -9.13 28.13
CA SER A 121 -2.86 -10.58 27.92
C SER A 121 -3.94 -11.08 27.00
N LYS A 122 -3.63 -12.11 26.21
CA LYS A 122 -4.56 -12.82 25.33
C LYS A 122 -4.73 -14.24 25.83
N GLY A 123 -5.96 -14.67 26.02
CA GLY A 123 -6.26 -16.03 26.44
C GLY A 123 -7.74 -16.22 26.68
N ARG A 124 -8.13 -17.43 27.08
CA ARG A 124 -9.52 -17.78 27.35
C ARG A 124 -10.16 -16.90 28.41
N LYS A 125 -9.41 -16.49 29.44
CA LYS A 125 -9.87 -15.68 30.57
C LYS A 125 -9.89 -14.17 30.31
N PHE A 126 -9.30 -13.67 29.20
CA PHE A 126 -9.02 -12.25 29.03
C PHE A 126 -9.79 -11.68 27.83
N GLU A 127 -10.73 -10.75 28.09
CA GLU A 127 -11.48 -9.96 27.11
C GLU A 127 -12.19 -10.80 26.01
N ARG A 128 -12.67 -12.01 26.35
CA ARG A 128 -13.40 -12.88 25.39
C ARG A 128 -14.90 -12.95 25.61
N ALA A 129 -15.39 -12.54 26.78
CA ALA A 129 -16.81 -12.59 27.13
C ALA A 129 -17.52 -11.24 27.05
N ARG A 130 -16.76 -10.15 27.04
CA ARG A 130 -17.30 -8.79 27.00
C ARG A 130 -18.02 -8.53 25.67
N GLY A 131 -19.28 -8.10 25.73
CA GLY A 131 -20.12 -7.83 24.56
C GLY A 131 -20.73 -9.07 23.89
N ARG A 132 -20.66 -10.25 24.51
CA ARG A 132 -21.25 -11.51 23.99
C ARG A 132 -22.61 -11.86 24.53
N ARG A 133 -23.26 -10.97 25.25
CA ARG A 133 -24.65 -11.15 25.71
C ARG A 133 -25.64 -10.60 24.69
#